data_0fd697f7169e06c9a984408647b7fff3
#
_entry.id   0fd697f7169e06c9a984408647b7fff3
#
_cell.length_a   1.000
_cell.length_b   1.000
_cell.length_c   1.000
_cell.angle_alpha   90.00
_cell.angle_beta   90.00
_cell.angle_gamma   90.00
#
_symmetry.space_group_name_H-M   'P 1'
#
loop_
_entity.id
_entity.type
_entity.pdbx_description
1 polymer ?
#
loop_
_entity_poly.entity_id
_entity_poly.type
_entity_poly.pdbx_seq_one_letter_code
_entity_poly.pdbx_strand_id
1 'polypeptide(L)'
;MKYSSLIIFLLKEHRIKTGIGFEAFGWYAVLISNPHEEPSKWKMQYIEGQETYGFIVGSSAVLKDEKYLYAYGAVEPATHEVYLLRWKLDEAYTGNLANPEWWINGKWAERKTLKPVPEPLFIGGTEYSVHYDSSLKKYIQIQSFGFGEGKIGIRMSDSLQGKWTEPFMFYTPEYPGVKSPFMYAAKAHPELPGKGIYITYNVNSFDFSELAENQTIYFPKFILMRIVKNDED
;
A
#
# COMPACT_ATOMS: atom_id res chain seq x y z
N MET A 1 16.46 1.90 -25.89
CA MET A 1 15.94 2.58 -24.66
C MET A 1 14.80 1.72 -24.13
N LYS A 2 14.98 1.11 -22.96
CA LYS A 2 13.85 0.42 -22.28
C LYS A 2 12.85 1.51 -21.87
N TYR A 3 11.59 1.29 -22.16
CA TYR A 3 10.46 2.16 -21.85
C TYR A 3 10.51 2.57 -20.37
N SER A 4 10.62 3.84 -20.09
CA SER A 4 10.46 4.36 -18.75
C SER A 4 9.10 5.05 -18.67
N SER A 5 8.10 4.32 -18.30
CA SER A 5 6.79 4.86 -17.95
C SER A 5 6.55 4.70 -16.45
N LEU A 6 5.73 5.56 -15.89
CA LEU A 6 5.29 5.53 -14.51
C LEU A 6 3.78 5.22 -14.50
N ILE A 7 3.39 4.23 -13.70
CA ILE A 7 1.98 3.93 -13.43
C ILE A 7 1.68 4.34 -12.00
N ILE A 8 0.69 5.18 -11.82
CA ILE A 8 0.20 5.61 -10.51
C ILE A 8 -1.19 5.02 -10.33
N PHE A 9 -1.38 4.23 -9.28
CA PHE A 9 -2.69 3.75 -8.86
C PHE A 9 -3.33 4.76 -7.92
N LEU A 10 -4.59 5.05 -8.13
CA LEU A 10 -5.32 6.08 -7.42
C LEU A 10 -6.64 5.53 -6.90
N LEU A 11 -7.01 5.97 -5.71
CA LEU A 11 -8.24 5.65 -5.02
C LEU A 11 -9.38 6.52 -5.57
N LYS A 12 -10.56 5.93 -5.79
CA LYS A 12 -11.79 6.67 -6.04
C LYS A 12 -12.54 6.85 -4.73
N GLU A 13 -12.85 8.08 -4.41
CA GLU A 13 -13.52 8.44 -3.16
C GLU A 13 -14.75 9.31 -3.43
N HIS A 14 -15.73 9.23 -2.56
CA HIS A 14 -16.82 10.17 -2.49
C HIS A 14 -17.03 10.69 -1.07
N ARG A 15 -17.59 11.88 -0.94
CA ARG A 15 -17.87 12.47 0.37
C ARG A 15 -19.10 11.84 1.01
N ILE A 16 -18.99 11.53 2.30
CA ILE A 16 -20.07 11.06 3.15
C ILE A 16 -20.19 11.94 4.38
N LYS A 17 -21.34 11.85 5.09
CA LYS A 17 -21.58 12.68 6.28
C LYS A 17 -21.13 12.03 7.60
N THR A 18 -20.61 10.82 7.54
CA THR A 18 -20.26 10.00 8.71
C THR A 18 -18.77 9.63 8.67
N GLY A 19 -18.25 9.09 9.76
CA GLY A 19 -16.86 8.63 9.85
C GLY A 19 -15.86 9.76 9.63
N ILE A 20 -14.88 9.52 8.75
CA ILE A 20 -13.81 10.47 8.38
C ILE A 20 -14.23 11.43 7.25
N GLY A 21 -15.50 11.41 6.84
CA GLY A 21 -16.06 12.34 5.84
C GLY A 21 -15.92 11.90 4.38
N PHE A 22 -15.32 10.75 4.10
CA PHE A 22 -15.23 10.16 2.78
C PHE A 22 -15.23 8.62 2.86
N GLU A 23 -15.52 7.99 1.74
CA GLU A 23 -15.52 6.54 1.56
C GLU A 23 -14.92 6.18 0.20
N ALA A 24 -14.05 5.19 0.18
CA ALA A 24 -13.49 4.65 -1.04
C ALA A 24 -14.48 3.69 -1.72
N PHE A 25 -14.62 3.79 -3.05
CA PHE A 25 -15.55 2.95 -3.81
C PHE A 25 -14.94 2.32 -5.06
N GLY A 26 -13.66 2.55 -5.33
CA GLY A 26 -13.00 1.99 -6.49
C GLY A 26 -11.59 2.51 -6.68
N TRP A 27 -11.04 2.26 -7.83
CA TRP A 27 -9.71 2.68 -8.20
C TRP A 27 -9.61 3.04 -9.69
N TYR A 28 -8.55 3.73 -10.04
CA TYR A 28 -8.10 3.92 -11.42
C TYR A 28 -6.59 4.06 -11.43
N ALA A 29 -5.99 4.05 -12.61
CA ALA A 29 -4.57 4.28 -12.75
C ALA A 29 -4.28 5.39 -13.75
N VAL A 30 -3.10 5.98 -13.65
CA VAL A 30 -2.57 6.94 -14.62
C VAL A 30 -1.24 6.42 -15.13
N LEU A 31 -1.13 6.23 -16.44
CA LEU A 31 0.12 5.96 -17.11
C LEU A 31 0.75 7.29 -17.55
N ILE A 32 1.97 7.53 -17.15
CA ILE A 32 2.79 8.68 -17.55
C ILE A 32 3.89 8.16 -18.45
N SER A 33 3.85 8.51 -19.74
CA SER A 33 4.78 7.98 -20.74
C SER A 33 6.13 8.71 -20.79
N ASN A 34 6.25 9.86 -20.14
CA ASN A 34 7.45 10.68 -20.07
C ASN A 34 7.75 11.17 -18.64
N PRO A 35 7.92 10.26 -17.65
CA PRO A 35 8.05 10.63 -16.24
C PRO A 35 9.34 11.39 -15.88
N HIS A 36 10.29 11.49 -16.82
CA HIS A 36 11.53 12.26 -16.63
C HIS A 36 11.40 13.75 -16.97
N GLU A 37 10.27 14.14 -17.59
CA GLU A 37 9.98 15.54 -17.85
C GLU A 37 9.42 16.21 -16.59
N GLU A 38 9.41 17.54 -16.60
CA GLU A 38 8.73 18.32 -15.58
C GLU A 38 7.26 17.90 -15.46
N PRO A 39 6.69 17.79 -14.25
CA PRO A 39 5.31 17.33 -14.06
C PRO A 39 4.27 18.08 -14.88
N SER A 40 4.47 19.36 -15.14
CA SER A 40 3.61 20.19 -16.01
C SER A 40 3.60 19.76 -17.49
N LYS A 41 4.57 18.93 -17.90
CA LYS A 41 4.72 18.41 -19.26
C LYS A 41 4.41 16.93 -19.38
N TRP A 42 3.96 16.29 -18.31
CA TRP A 42 3.65 14.88 -18.33
C TRP A 42 2.53 14.54 -19.33
N LYS A 43 2.78 13.50 -20.11
CA LYS A 43 1.79 12.91 -21.01
C LYS A 43 1.08 11.80 -20.25
N MET A 44 -0.11 12.13 -19.76
CA MET A 44 -0.91 11.26 -18.90
C MET A 44 -2.01 10.57 -19.71
N GLN A 45 -2.14 9.27 -19.52
CA GLN A 45 -3.27 8.47 -19.98
C GLN A 45 -4.00 7.92 -18.76
N TYR A 46 -5.28 8.26 -18.62
CA TYR A 46 -6.13 7.69 -17.58
C TYR A 46 -6.58 6.29 -17.98
N ILE A 47 -6.43 5.34 -17.04
CA ILE A 47 -6.83 3.96 -17.20
C ILE A 47 -7.90 3.70 -16.16
N GLU A 48 -9.15 3.53 -16.62
CA GLU A 48 -10.24 3.15 -15.73
C GLU A 48 -9.95 1.80 -15.10
N GLY A 49 -10.17 1.72 -13.78
CA GLY A 49 -10.05 0.47 -13.06
C GLY A 49 -11.02 -0.55 -13.62
N GLN A 50 -10.51 -1.70 -13.99
CA GLN A 50 -11.35 -2.83 -14.41
C GLN A 50 -12.20 -3.30 -13.24
N GLU A 51 -13.30 -4.00 -13.55
CA GLU A 51 -14.10 -4.63 -12.49
C GLU A 51 -13.22 -5.56 -11.65
N THR A 52 -13.02 -5.18 -10.42
CA THR A 52 -12.22 -5.93 -9.43
C THR A 52 -13.08 -6.45 -8.29
N TYR A 53 -14.39 -6.55 -8.53
CA TYR A 53 -15.35 -7.13 -7.59
C TYR A 53 -15.39 -6.43 -6.23
N GLY A 54 -15.28 -5.10 -6.25
CA GLY A 54 -15.28 -4.27 -5.06
C GLY A 54 -13.93 -4.17 -4.34
N PHE A 55 -12.86 -4.78 -4.87
CA PHE A 55 -11.52 -4.58 -4.33
C PHE A 55 -10.91 -3.27 -4.83
N ILE A 56 -10.30 -2.54 -3.91
CA ILE A 56 -9.50 -1.36 -4.23
C ILE A 56 -8.07 -1.81 -4.48
N VAL A 57 -7.58 -1.61 -5.69
CA VAL A 57 -6.31 -2.17 -6.15
C VAL A 57 -5.23 -1.11 -6.22
N GLY A 58 -4.02 -1.47 -5.76
CA GLY A 58 -2.80 -0.70 -5.93
C GLY A 58 -2.62 0.49 -4.98
N SER A 59 -3.62 0.84 -4.17
CA SER A 59 -3.51 1.94 -3.19
C SER A 59 -2.53 1.61 -2.05
N SER A 60 -2.36 0.36 -1.72
CA SER A 60 -1.47 -0.09 -0.65
C SER A 60 -0.05 -0.31 -1.14
N ALA A 61 0.21 -1.34 -1.93
CA ALA A 61 1.53 -1.66 -2.42
C ALA A 61 1.50 -2.20 -3.85
N VAL A 62 2.47 -1.73 -4.65
CA VAL A 62 2.71 -2.17 -6.02
C VAL A 62 4.17 -2.54 -6.16
N LEU A 63 4.45 -3.68 -6.76
CA LEU A 63 5.79 -4.19 -7.02
C LEU A 63 5.90 -4.67 -8.45
N LYS A 64 7.12 -4.87 -8.91
CA LYS A 64 7.37 -5.51 -10.20
C LYS A 64 8.59 -6.40 -10.15
N ASP A 65 8.58 -7.42 -10.99
CA ASP A 65 9.77 -8.17 -11.37
C ASP A 65 10.06 -7.99 -12.89
N GLU A 66 10.79 -8.90 -13.47
CA GLU A 66 11.13 -8.86 -14.90
C GLU A 66 9.93 -9.16 -15.82
N LYS A 67 8.88 -9.80 -15.33
CA LYS A 67 7.77 -10.33 -16.11
C LYS A 67 6.42 -9.73 -15.76
N TYR A 68 6.24 -9.35 -14.49
CA TYR A 68 4.93 -8.96 -13.98
C TYR A 68 4.96 -7.67 -13.17
N LEU A 69 3.87 -6.93 -13.26
CA LEU A 69 3.47 -5.89 -12.32
C LEU A 69 2.51 -6.53 -11.33
N TYR A 70 2.79 -6.42 -10.04
CA TYR A 70 1.95 -6.93 -8.95
C TYR A 70 1.31 -5.77 -8.23
N ALA A 71 0.05 -5.93 -7.83
CA ALA A 71 -0.62 -4.99 -6.96
C ALA A 71 -1.44 -5.73 -5.90
N TYR A 72 -1.38 -5.23 -4.68
CA TYR A 72 -2.28 -5.67 -3.63
C TYR A 72 -3.60 -4.93 -3.75
N GLY A 73 -4.69 -5.64 -3.55
CA GLY A 73 -6.03 -5.09 -3.48
C GLY A 73 -6.67 -5.41 -2.15
N ALA A 74 -7.48 -4.49 -1.63
CA ALA A 74 -8.15 -4.64 -0.35
C ALA A 74 -9.66 -4.46 -0.47
N VAL A 75 -10.42 -5.13 0.39
CA VAL A 75 -11.86 -4.92 0.55
C VAL A 75 -12.08 -3.75 1.51
N GLU A 76 -12.57 -2.65 0.97
CA GLU A 76 -12.88 -1.45 1.74
C GLU A 76 -14.31 -0.96 1.43
N PRO A 77 -14.99 -0.41 2.41
CA PRO A 77 -14.61 -0.12 3.81
C PRO A 77 -14.89 -1.27 4.80
N ALA A 78 -14.96 -2.51 4.40
CA ALA A 78 -15.54 -3.59 5.20
C ALA A 78 -14.52 -4.45 5.97
N THR A 79 -13.99 -5.51 5.34
CA THR A 79 -13.25 -6.56 6.06
C THR A 79 -11.74 -6.33 6.10
N HIS A 80 -11.23 -5.40 5.30
CA HIS A 80 -9.79 -5.14 5.14
C HIS A 80 -8.98 -6.37 4.68
N GLU A 81 -9.66 -7.32 4.07
CA GLU A 81 -9.05 -8.51 3.47
C GLU A 81 -8.20 -8.14 2.27
N VAL A 82 -6.98 -8.65 2.21
CA VAL A 82 -6.01 -8.32 1.17
C VAL A 82 -5.80 -9.48 0.22
N TYR A 83 -5.77 -9.15 -1.06
CA TYR A 83 -5.59 -10.04 -2.18
C TYR A 83 -4.45 -9.57 -3.08
N LEU A 84 -3.89 -10.48 -3.90
CA LEU A 84 -2.80 -10.16 -4.80
C LEU A 84 -3.20 -10.40 -6.26
N LEU A 85 -2.95 -9.41 -7.09
CA LEU A 85 -3.17 -9.43 -8.51
C LEU A 85 -1.85 -9.20 -9.25
N ARG A 86 -1.79 -9.62 -10.51
CA ARG A 86 -0.69 -9.28 -11.40
C ARG A 86 -1.14 -9.09 -12.85
N TRP A 87 -0.36 -8.32 -13.58
CA TRP A 87 -0.46 -8.15 -15.04
C TRP A 87 0.89 -8.47 -15.66
N LYS A 88 0.90 -8.90 -16.90
CA LYS A 88 2.17 -8.96 -17.65
C LYS A 88 2.76 -7.55 -17.76
N LEU A 89 4.07 -7.46 -17.52
CA LEU A 89 4.73 -6.16 -17.42
C LEU A 89 4.74 -5.39 -18.75
N ASP A 90 4.83 -6.10 -19.87
CA ASP A 90 4.76 -5.52 -21.21
C ASP A 90 3.38 -4.93 -21.51
N GLU A 91 2.30 -5.60 -21.11
CA GLU A 91 0.94 -5.08 -21.22
C GLU A 91 0.73 -3.85 -20.31
N ALA A 92 1.19 -3.91 -19.07
CA ALA A 92 1.09 -2.79 -18.14
C ALA A 92 1.84 -1.54 -18.64
N TYR A 93 2.99 -1.70 -19.26
CA TYR A 93 3.74 -0.57 -19.86
C TYR A 93 3.01 0.14 -20.99
N THR A 94 2.03 -0.49 -21.62
CA THR A 94 1.16 0.13 -22.62
C THR A 94 -0.13 0.69 -22.05
N GLY A 95 -0.31 0.58 -20.73
CA GLY A 95 -1.53 1.00 -20.04
C GLY A 95 -2.66 -0.04 -20.11
N ASN A 96 -2.38 -1.27 -20.53
CA ASN A 96 -3.35 -2.35 -20.50
C ASN A 96 -3.34 -3.03 -19.14
N LEU A 97 -4.26 -2.64 -18.27
CA LEU A 97 -4.53 -3.25 -16.98
C LEU A 97 -5.83 -4.07 -16.98
N ALA A 98 -6.34 -4.45 -18.16
CA ALA A 98 -7.42 -5.41 -18.28
C ALA A 98 -6.97 -6.81 -17.87
N ASN A 99 -7.91 -7.64 -17.44
CA ASN A 99 -7.72 -9.08 -17.19
C ASN A 99 -6.52 -9.44 -16.30
N PRO A 100 -6.44 -8.95 -15.07
CA PRO A 100 -5.40 -9.37 -14.13
C PRO A 100 -5.53 -10.86 -13.80
N GLU A 101 -4.40 -11.51 -13.59
CA GLU A 101 -4.39 -12.78 -12.90
C GLU A 101 -4.42 -12.54 -11.38
N TRP A 102 -5.25 -13.30 -10.70
CA TRP A 102 -5.40 -13.30 -9.25
C TRP A 102 -4.69 -14.49 -8.63
N TRP A 103 -4.11 -14.31 -7.45
CA TRP A 103 -3.64 -15.44 -6.66
C TRP A 103 -4.83 -16.12 -5.98
N ILE A 104 -5.20 -17.31 -6.45
CA ILE A 104 -6.38 -18.05 -6.02
C ILE A 104 -5.98 -19.49 -5.72
N ASN A 105 -6.17 -19.93 -4.48
CA ASN A 105 -5.96 -21.31 -4.06
C ASN A 105 -4.59 -21.87 -4.49
N GLY A 106 -3.53 -21.10 -4.27
CA GLY A 106 -2.16 -21.52 -4.56
C GLY A 106 -1.72 -21.42 -6.02
N LYS A 107 -2.48 -20.76 -6.88
CA LYS A 107 -2.14 -20.58 -8.30
C LYS A 107 -2.60 -19.22 -8.84
N TRP A 108 -1.95 -18.78 -9.90
CA TRP A 108 -2.36 -17.62 -10.68
C TRP A 108 -3.47 -18.02 -11.65
N ALA A 109 -4.57 -17.30 -11.65
CA ALA A 109 -5.72 -17.55 -12.53
C ALA A 109 -6.48 -16.26 -12.84
N GLU A 110 -7.05 -16.18 -14.03
CA GLU A 110 -8.05 -15.15 -14.35
C GLU A 110 -9.30 -15.35 -13.47
N ARG A 111 -9.86 -14.24 -13.02
CA ARG A 111 -11.10 -14.23 -12.26
C ARG A 111 -12.20 -13.60 -13.09
N LYS A 112 -13.16 -14.40 -13.50
CA LYS A 112 -14.28 -13.98 -14.36
C LYS A 112 -15.61 -13.82 -13.60
N THR A 113 -15.62 -14.13 -12.31
CA THR A 113 -16.83 -14.09 -11.48
C THR A 113 -16.48 -13.66 -10.06
N LEU A 114 -17.49 -13.18 -9.31
CA LEU A 114 -17.35 -12.85 -7.89
C LEU A 114 -17.06 -14.08 -7.01
N LYS A 115 -17.49 -15.25 -7.45
CA LYS A 115 -17.35 -16.50 -6.67
C LYS A 115 -16.54 -17.54 -7.44
N PRO A 116 -15.74 -18.37 -6.77
CA PRO A 116 -15.45 -18.30 -5.34
C PRO A 116 -14.58 -17.07 -5.01
N VAL A 117 -14.79 -16.50 -3.84
CA VAL A 117 -13.88 -15.47 -3.29
C VAL A 117 -12.59 -16.19 -2.91
N PRO A 118 -11.40 -15.71 -3.32
CA PRO A 118 -10.13 -16.27 -2.87
C PRO A 118 -9.98 -16.19 -1.35
N GLU A 119 -9.12 -17.01 -0.77
CA GLU A 119 -8.66 -16.78 0.60
C GLU A 119 -7.80 -15.52 0.66
N PRO A 120 -8.03 -14.62 1.64
CA PRO A 120 -7.20 -13.43 1.79
C PRO A 120 -5.79 -13.80 2.22
N LEU A 121 -4.82 -13.02 1.81
CA LEU A 121 -3.43 -13.19 2.25
C LEU A 121 -3.24 -12.80 3.70
N PHE A 122 -3.91 -11.75 4.11
CA PHE A 122 -3.94 -11.21 5.48
C PHE A 122 -5.03 -10.13 5.59
N ILE A 123 -5.26 -9.65 6.80
CA ILE A 123 -6.08 -8.45 7.05
C ILE A 123 -5.17 -7.23 7.09
N GLY A 124 -5.40 -6.22 6.22
CA GLY A 124 -4.46 -5.12 6.06
C GLY A 124 -5.06 -3.75 5.78
N GLY A 125 -5.92 -3.61 4.79
CA GLY A 125 -6.45 -2.31 4.35
C GLY A 125 -5.71 -1.72 3.14
N THR A 126 -5.77 -0.40 2.96
CA THR A 126 -5.28 0.28 1.75
C THR A 126 -3.97 1.03 1.93
N GLU A 127 -3.42 1.12 3.14
CA GLU A 127 -2.24 1.94 3.42
C GLU A 127 -1.13 1.14 4.11
N TYR A 128 -0.23 0.59 3.33
CA TYR A 128 0.99 -0.08 3.78
C TYR A 128 2.03 -0.09 2.65
N SER A 129 3.22 -0.55 2.95
CA SER A 129 4.26 -0.84 1.97
C SER A 129 4.62 -2.32 1.97
N VAL A 130 5.05 -2.83 0.82
CA VAL A 130 5.69 -4.15 0.69
C VAL A 130 6.96 -3.99 -0.12
N HIS A 131 8.06 -4.56 0.35
CA HIS A 131 9.32 -4.61 -0.37
C HIS A 131 10.08 -5.91 -0.10
N TYR A 132 11.03 -6.25 -0.95
CA TYR A 132 11.94 -7.37 -0.73
C TYR A 132 13.21 -6.88 -0.04
N ASP A 133 13.53 -7.48 1.09
CA ASP A 133 14.81 -7.27 1.78
C ASP A 133 15.80 -8.37 1.40
N SER A 134 16.85 -8.00 0.69
CA SER A 134 17.85 -8.94 0.17
C SER A 134 18.73 -9.53 1.27
N SER A 135 18.91 -8.85 2.39
CA SER A 135 19.72 -9.31 3.53
C SER A 135 19.00 -10.40 4.32
N LEU A 136 17.71 -10.26 4.48
CA LEU A 136 16.84 -11.23 5.15
C LEU A 136 16.30 -12.29 4.19
N LYS A 137 16.34 -12.03 2.88
CA LYS A 137 15.72 -12.84 1.82
C LYS A 137 14.22 -13.01 2.06
N LYS A 138 13.55 -11.96 2.52
CA LYS A 138 12.12 -11.93 2.84
C LYS A 138 11.44 -10.73 2.20
N TYR A 139 10.16 -10.90 1.92
CA TYR A 139 9.27 -9.75 1.72
C TYR A 139 8.87 -9.20 3.07
N ILE A 140 8.89 -7.89 3.19
CA ILE A 140 8.54 -7.14 4.41
C ILE A 140 7.34 -6.26 4.11
N GLN A 141 6.33 -6.35 4.94
CA GLN A 141 5.16 -5.47 4.93
C GLN A 141 5.20 -4.60 6.19
N ILE A 142 5.08 -3.28 6.02
CA ILE A 142 4.99 -2.30 7.12
C ILE A 142 3.64 -1.60 7.03
N GLN A 143 2.94 -1.53 8.15
CA GLN A 143 1.58 -0.99 8.24
C GLN A 143 1.33 -0.34 9.59
N SER A 144 0.42 0.65 9.60
CA SER A 144 -0.25 1.11 10.82
C SER A 144 -1.43 0.21 11.17
N PHE A 145 -1.53 -0.16 12.44
CA PHE A 145 -2.58 -0.99 13.00
C PHE A 145 -3.37 -0.22 14.07
N GLY A 146 -4.67 -0.37 14.04
CA GLY A 146 -5.59 0.34 14.92
C GLY A 146 -6.05 1.66 14.31
N PHE A 147 -7.17 2.16 14.83
CA PHE A 147 -7.73 3.45 14.49
C PHE A 147 -7.67 4.35 15.74
N GLY A 148 -7.19 5.57 15.59
CA GLY A 148 -6.83 6.43 16.72
C GLY A 148 -5.37 6.24 17.12
N GLU A 149 -5.10 5.99 18.39
CA GLU A 149 -3.75 5.70 18.92
C GLU A 149 -3.29 4.31 18.46
N GLY A 150 -2.80 4.23 17.23
CA GLY A 150 -2.37 3.00 16.61
C GLY A 150 -0.94 2.60 16.94
N LYS A 151 -0.52 1.47 16.36
CA LYS A 151 0.86 0.96 16.42
C LYS A 151 1.38 0.70 15.03
N ILE A 152 2.69 0.72 14.86
CA ILE A 152 3.33 0.31 13.62
C ILE A 152 3.82 -1.13 13.79
N GLY A 153 3.47 -1.96 12.83
CA GLY A 153 3.82 -3.37 12.83
C GLY A 153 4.43 -3.83 11.52
N ILE A 154 5.05 -4.99 11.59
CA ILE A 154 5.74 -5.67 10.51
C ILE A 154 5.19 -7.08 10.32
N ARG A 155 5.04 -7.49 9.06
CA ARG A 155 4.89 -8.90 8.66
C ARG A 155 6.00 -9.28 7.70
N MET A 156 6.35 -10.54 7.67
CA MET A 156 7.35 -11.10 6.76
C MET A 156 6.79 -12.32 6.02
N SER A 157 7.30 -12.52 4.80
CA SER A 157 6.97 -13.70 4.00
C SER A 157 8.13 -14.08 3.08
N ASP A 158 8.20 -15.35 2.69
CA ASP A 158 9.14 -15.85 1.69
C ASP A 158 8.73 -15.49 0.26
N SER A 159 7.47 -15.13 0.04
CA SER A 159 6.94 -14.79 -1.28
C SER A 159 5.86 -13.70 -1.21
N LEU A 160 5.60 -13.02 -2.33
CA LEU A 160 4.50 -12.05 -2.44
C LEU A 160 3.14 -12.67 -2.13
N GLN A 161 2.96 -13.94 -2.47
CA GLN A 161 1.72 -14.68 -2.27
C GLN A 161 1.50 -15.14 -0.82
N GLY A 162 2.45 -14.91 0.08
CA GLY A 162 2.40 -15.39 1.47
C GLY A 162 2.97 -16.82 1.57
N LYS A 163 3.12 -17.45 2.73
CA LYS A 163 2.43 -17.20 4.02
C LYS A 163 3.04 -16.01 4.76
N TRP A 164 2.24 -15.01 5.02
CA TRP A 164 2.65 -13.87 5.84
C TRP A 164 2.59 -14.25 7.32
N THR A 165 3.57 -13.78 8.10
CA THR A 165 3.52 -13.92 9.55
C THR A 165 2.37 -13.11 10.15
N GLU A 166 1.99 -13.44 11.39
CA GLU A 166 1.21 -12.52 12.21
C GLU A 166 1.98 -11.20 12.38
N PRO A 167 1.28 -10.06 12.53
CA PRO A 167 1.94 -8.78 12.67
C PRO A 167 2.65 -8.66 14.01
N PHE A 168 3.94 -8.33 13.96
CA PHE A 168 4.71 -7.96 15.15
C PHE A 168 4.71 -6.44 15.30
N MET A 169 4.13 -5.93 16.41
CA MET A 169 4.06 -4.51 16.72
C MET A 169 5.38 -4.05 17.34
N PHE A 170 6.13 -3.21 16.64
CA PHE A 170 7.47 -2.81 17.09
C PHE A 170 7.57 -1.34 17.53
N TYR A 171 6.55 -0.52 17.22
CA TYR A 171 6.58 0.90 17.55
C TYR A 171 5.18 1.42 17.91
N THR A 172 5.11 2.17 18.99
CA THR A 172 3.92 2.91 19.42
C THR A 172 4.27 4.40 19.37
N PRO A 173 3.65 5.18 18.46
CA PRO A 173 3.88 6.61 18.40
C PRO A 173 3.43 7.33 19.68
N GLU A 174 4.10 8.43 19.97
CA GLU A 174 3.69 9.38 21.00
C GLU A 174 3.01 10.59 20.34
N TYR A 175 2.04 11.17 21.02
CA TYR A 175 1.23 12.28 20.50
C TYR A 175 1.26 13.48 21.45
N PRO A 176 2.44 14.06 21.78
CA PRO A 176 2.53 15.14 22.77
C PRO A 176 1.71 16.35 22.34
N GLY A 177 0.76 16.74 23.21
CA GLY A 177 -0.07 17.92 22.98
C GLY A 177 -1.20 17.76 21.99
N VAL A 178 -1.48 16.55 21.49
CA VAL A 178 -2.62 16.25 20.60
C VAL A 178 -3.75 15.63 21.42
N LYS A 179 -4.95 16.23 21.38
CA LYS A 179 -6.08 15.82 22.23
C LYS A 179 -6.82 14.60 21.71
N SER A 180 -6.95 14.49 20.40
CA SER A 180 -7.72 13.42 19.75
C SER A 180 -6.93 12.83 18.58
N PRO A 181 -5.73 12.24 18.83
CA PRO A 181 -4.83 11.83 17.79
C PRO A 181 -5.34 10.59 17.06
N PHE A 182 -4.98 10.51 15.78
CA PHE A 182 -4.98 9.26 15.05
C PHE A 182 -3.74 9.20 14.14
N MET A 183 -3.25 8.00 13.93
CA MET A 183 -2.13 7.75 13.04
C MET A 183 -2.54 6.87 11.85
N TYR A 184 -1.86 7.05 10.72
CA TYR A 184 -2.15 6.32 9.50
C TYR A 184 -0.97 6.31 8.53
N ALA A 185 -1.08 5.53 7.46
CA ALA A 185 -0.16 5.48 6.33
C ALA A 185 1.31 5.19 6.71
N ALA A 186 1.54 4.26 7.66
CA ALA A 186 2.90 3.81 7.91
C ALA A 186 3.46 3.05 6.69
N LYS A 187 4.57 3.56 6.13
CA LYS A 187 5.23 3.00 4.93
C LYS A 187 6.74 2.97 5.09
N ALA A 188 7.35 1.87 4.67
CA ALA A 188 8.79 1.74 4.56
C ALA A 188 9.31 2.38 3.28
N HIS A 189 10.53 2.90 3.35
CA HIS A 189 11.28 3.54 2.27
C HIS A 189 12.62 2.82 2.07
N PRO A 190 12.62 1.61 1.49
CA PRO A 190 13.84 0.84 1.26
C PRO A 190 14.80 1.50 0.25
N GLU A 191 14.30 2.46 -0.54
CA GLU A 191 15.07 3.24 -1.51
C GLU A 191 15.98 4.30 -0.86
N LEU A 192 15.73 4.65 0.39
CA LEU A 192 16.54 5.64 1.09
C LEU A 192 17.84 4.99 1.61
N PRO A 193 19.01 5.60 1.35
CA PRO A 193 20.27 5.04 1.78
C PRO A 193 20.42 5.12 3.30
N GLY A 194 20.97 4.08 3.94
CA GLY A 194 21.23 4.09 5.37
C GLY A 194 21.50 2.71 5.95
N LYS A 195 21.67 2.66 7.28
CA LYS A 195 21.91 1.40 8.01
C LYS A 195 20.61 0.78 8.58
N GLY A 196 19.50 0.98 7.90
CA GLY A 196 18.19 0.47 8.32
C GLY A 196 17.11 0.92 7.35
N ILE A 197 15.88 0.63 7.69
CA ILE A 197 14.70 0.96 6.90
C ILE A 197 14.07 2.22 7.49
N TYR A 198 14.01 3.29 6.71
CA TYR A 198 13.24 4.46 7.08
C TYR A 198 11.75 4.17 6.91
N ILE A 199 10.98 4.55 7.91
CA ILE A 199 9.53 4.39 7.91
C ILE A 199 8.94 5.76 8.16
N THR A 200 8.00 6.17 7.31
CA THR A 200 7.17 7.35 7.55
C THR A 200 5.80 6.92 8.05
N TYR A 201 5.18 7.79 8.84
CA TYR A 201 3.77 7.70 9.21
C TYR A 201 3.21 9.10 9.42
N ASN A 202 1.90 9.23 9.31
CA ASN A 202 1.23 10.49 9.55
C ASN A 202 0.51 10.46 10.90
N VAL A 203 0.46 11.60 11.54
CA VAL A 203 -0.39 11.87 12.69
C VAL A 203 -1.39 12.95 12.30
N ASN A 204 -2.59 12.84 12.81
CA ASN A 204 -3.63 13.83 12.59
C ASN A 204 -4.46 13.94 13.87
N SER A 205 -5.45 14.83 13.90
CA SER A 205 -6.43 14.96 14.98
C SER A 205 -7.85 14.91 14.44
N PHE A 206 -8.75 14.27 15.19
CA PHE A 206 -10.19 14.37 14.91
C PHE A 206 -10.75 15.76 15.24
N ASP A 207 -10.01 16.58 15.98
CA ASP A 207 -10.32 18.00 16.18
C ASP A 207 -9.64 18.82 15.07
N PHE A 208 -10.43 19.26 14.10
CA PHE A 208 -9.92 20.01 12.96
C PHE A 208 -9.31 21.38 13.33
N SER A 209 -9.75 21.98 14.44
CA SER A 209 -9.18 23.22 14.94
C SER A 209 -7.73 23.05 15.40
N GLU A 210 -7.43 21.89 15.95
CA GLU A 210 -6.08 21.52 16.40
C GLU A 210 -5.07 21.48 15.24
N LEU A 211 -5.48 21.03 14.04
CA LEU A 211 -4.65 21.05 12.84
C LEU A 211 -4.32 22.47 12.35
N ALA A 212 -5.29 23.37 12.47
CA ALA A 212 -5.10 24.77 12.07
C ALA A 212 -4.16 25.50 13.02
N GLU A 213 -4.18 25.15 14.30
CA GLU A 213 -3.36 25.78 15.34
C GLU A 213 -1.97 25.15 15.46
N ASN A 214 -1.84 23.84 15.20
CA ASN A 214 -0.60 23.10 15.36
C ASN A 214 -0.15 22.41 14.05
N GLN A 215 0.52 23.16 13.20
CA GLN A 215 1.02 22.65 11.93
C GLN A 215 2.01 21.47 12.06
N THR A 216 2.63 21.27 13.23
CA THR A 216 3.59 20.18 13.43
C THR A 216 2.93 18.80 13.38
N ILE A 217 1.62 18.73 13.61
CA ILE A 217 0.85 17.49 13.49
C ILE A 217 0.82 17.01 12.03
N TYR A 218 0.71 17.94 11.10
CA TYR A 218 0.48 17.67 9.68
C TYR A 218 1.69 17.08 8.94
N PHE A 219 2.89 17.26 9.44
CA PHE A 219 4.10 16.77 8.77
C PHE A 219 4.34 15.28 9.06
N PRO A 220 4.73 14.48 8.04
CA PRO A 220 5.11 13.10 8.23
C PRO A 220 6.17 12.93 9.32
N LYS A 221 6.01 11.92 10.14
CA LYS A 221 7.02 11.52 11.12
C LYS A 221 7.89 10.43 10.53
N PHE A 222 9.14 10.37 11.01
CA PHE A 222 10.14 9.42 10.55
C PHE A 222 10.68 8.61 11.71
N ILE A 223 10.81 7.31 11.50
CA ILE A 223 11.57 6.42 12.37
C ILE A 223 12.56 5.60 11.54
N LEU A 224 13.65 5.19 12.16
CA LEU A 224 14.62 4.28 11.56
C LEU A 224 14.54 2.93 12.26
N MET A 225 14.10 1.92 11.54
CA MET A 225 14.04 0.54 12.01
C MET A 225 15.29 -0.23 11.60
N ARG A 226 15.85 -1.03 12.51
CA ARG A 226 16.91 -2.00 12.22
C ARG A 226 16.45 -3.38 12.67
N ILE A 227 16.57 -4.33 11.78
CA ILE A 227 16.33 -5.75 12.07
C ILE A 227 17.69 -6.37 12.34
N VAL A 228 17.90 -6.82 13.57
CA VAL A 228 19.15 -7.44 14.01
C VAL A 228 18.91 -8.94 14.13
N LYS A 229 19.78 -9.76 13.52
CA LYS A 229 19.79 -11.19 13.81
C LYS A 229 20.40 -11.38 15.20
N ASN A 230 19.72 -12.08 16.08
CA ASN A 230 20.39 -12.58 17.26
C ASN A 230 21.30 -13.72 16.81
N ASP A 231 22.60 -13.55 16.98
CA ASP A 231 23.62 -14.59 16.72
C ASP A 231 23.65 -15.66 17.85
N GLU A 232 22.56 -15.78 18.59
CA GLU A 232 22.38 -16.81 19.63
C GLU A 232 21.37 -17.84 19.10
N ASP A 233 21.90 -18.79 18.27
CA ASP A 233 21.45 -20.21 18.18
C ASP A 233 22.48 -21.02 17.37
#